data_48aab3e53390c686122067669798a97d
#
_entry.id   48aab3e53390c686122067669798a97d
#
_cell.length_a   1.000
_cell.length_b   1.000
_cell.length_c   1.000
_cell.angle_alpha   90.00
_cell.angle_beta   90.00
_cell.angle_gamma   90.00
#
_symmetry.space_group_name_H-M   'P 1'
#
loop_
_entity.id
_entity.type
_entity.pdbx_description
1 polymer ?
#
loop_
_entity_poly.entity_id
_entity_poly.type
_entity_poly.pdbx_seq_one_letter_code
_entity_poly.pdbx_strand_id
1 'polypeptide(L)'
;MPAMMTDNKLRHINGMLSEISSIYEKLLSSRNVPEGIFIVMSSILDLGEGCLQKEISETSYLNKKTVNSTIKKLEKEEFILLKAGKYPNMHIYLTDKGREYMKENIIPIIEVESKALELMPPSEFETLVESYRKYIDNFREHVDMFEERNKK
;
A
#
# COMPACT_ATOMS: atom_id res chain seq x y z
N MET A 1 -25.05 -15.13 24.54
CA MET A 1 -24.20 -14.34 23.64
C MET A 1 -24.98 -13.10 23.26
N PRO A 2 -24.50 -11.91 23.57
CA PRO A 2 -25.07 -10.77 22.90
C PRO A 2 -24.91 -11.06 21.41
N ALA A 3 -26.01 -10.95 20.65
CA ALA A 3 -25.92 -10.95 19.20
C ALA A 3 -24.81 -9.98 18.88
N MET A 4 -23.66 -10.47 18.40
CA MET A 4 -22.68 -9.62 17.78
C MET A 4 -23.44 -8.93 16.67
N MET A 5 -23.88 -7.75 17.01
CA MET A 5 -24.54 -6.87 16.06
C MET A 5 -23.55 -6.73 14.92
N THR A 6 -23.79 -7.48 13.91
CA THR A 6 -23.30 -7.12 12.61
C THR A 6 -23.95 -5.79 12.30
N ASP A 7 -23.32 -4.73 12.81
CA ASP A 7 -23.67 -3.39 12.43
C ASP A 7 -23.68 -3.40 10.91
N ASN A 8 -24.78 -3.05 10.32
CA ASN A 8 -24.96 -3.05 8.88
C ASN A 8 -23.88 -2.20 8.21
N LYS A 9 -23.42 -1.13 8.87
CA LYS A 9 -22.32 -0.27 8.44
C LYS A 9 -20.99 -1.03 8.37
N LEU A 10 -20.65 -1.79 9.43
CA LEU A 10 -19.42 -2.57 9.47
C LEU A 10 -19.41 -3.65 8.40
N ARG A 11 -20.52 -4.33 8.17
CA ARG A 11 -20.65 -5.33 7.10
C ARG A 11 -20.45 -4.72 5.73
N HIS A 12 -21.01 -3.54 5.44
CA HIS A 12 -20.84 -2.84 4.18
C HIS A 12 -19.39 -2.45 3.96
N ILE A 13 -18.75 -1.81 4.92
CA ILE A 13 -17.34 -1.41 4.80
C ILE A 13 -16.42 -2.62 4.62
N ASN A 14 -16.56 -3.65 5.44
CA ASN A 14 -15.73 -4.86 5.33
C ASN A 14 -15.97 -5.61 4.02
N GLY A 15 -17.22 -5.64 3.52
CA GLY A 15 -17.53 -6.19 2.21
C GLY A 15 -16.82 -5.45 1.08
N MET A 16 -16.84 -4.13 1.08
CA MET A 16 -16.16 -3.30 0.08
C MET A 16 -14.64 -3.44 0.14
N LEU A 17 -14.05 -3.49 1.34
CA LEU A 17 -12.62 -3.72 1.51
C LEU A 17 -12.20 -5.10 0.97
N SER A 18 -12.97 -6.12 1.26
CA SER A 18 -12.74 -7.48 0.76
C SER A 18 -12.88 -7.57 -0.76
N GLU A 19 -13.85 -6.87 -1.33
CA GLU A 19 -14.06 -6.81 -2.77
C GLU A 19 -12.88 -6.13 -3.48
N ILE A 20 -12.41 -4.99 -2.97
CA ILE A 20 -11.21 -4.31 -3.49
C ILE A 20 -9.99 -5.23 -3.42
N SER A 21 -9.77 -5.90 -2.27
CA SER A 21 -8.67 -6.85 -2.12
C SER A 21 -8.73 -7.98 -3.15
N SER A 22 -9.92 -8.52 -3.41
CA SER A 22 -10.12 -9.57 -4.42
C SER A 22 -9.84 -9.09 -5.85
N ILE A 23 -10.20 -7.84 -6.16
CA ILE A 23 -9.90 -7.22 -7.46
C ILE A 23 -8.38 -7.08 -7.65
N TYR A 24 -7.67 -6.59 -6.63
CA TYR A 24 -6.21 -6.49 -6.65
C TYR A 24 -5.54 -7.86 -6.80
N GLU A 25 -5.95 -8.85 -6.01
CA GLU A 25 -5.40 -10.21 -6.09
C GLU A 25 -5.51 -10.77 -7.53
N LYS A 26 -6.68 -10.63 -8.15
CA LYS A 26 -6.91 -11.05 -9.53
C LYS A 26 -6.02 -10.30 -10.53
N LEU A 27 -5.90 -8.99 -10.37
CA LEU A 27 -5.10 -8.14 -11.26
C LEU A 27 -3.61 -8.46 -11.13
N LEU A 28 -3.09 -8.57 -9.91
CA LEU A 28 -1.71 -8.93 -9.63
C LEU A 28 -1.37 -10.33 -10.14
N SER A 29 -2.26 -11.31 -9.90
CA SER A 29 -2.09 -12.69 -10.38
C SER A 29 -2.05 -12.78 -11.90
N SER A 30 -2.82 -11.98 -12.60
CA SER A 30 -2.82 -11.95 -14.08
C SER A 30 -1.49 -11.53 -14.68
N ARG A 31 -0.63 -10.87 -13.89
CA ARG A 31 0.71 -10.44 -14.28
C ARG A 31 1.85 -11.13 -13.51
N ASN A 32 1.52 -12.10 -12.69
CA ASN A 32 2.48 -12.79 -11.81
C ASN A 32 3.29 -11.82 -10.94
N VAL A 33 2.67 -10.74 -10.47
CA VAL A 33 3.29 -9.75 -9.57
C VAL A 33 2.90 -10.07 -8.13
N PRO A 34 3.87 -10.40 -7.25
CA PRO A 34 3.59 -10.54 -5.83
C PRO A 34 3.15 -9.20 -5.20
N GLU A 35 2.17 -9.24 -4.30
CA GLU A 35 1.60 -8.05 -3.66
C GLU A 35 2.68 -7.17 -2.98
N GLY A 36 3.58 -7.77 -2.23
CA GLY A 36 4.67 -7.02 -1.58
C GLY A 36 5.58 -6.29 -2.57
N ILE A 37 5.88 -6.92 -3.73
CA ILE A 37 6.65 -6.27 -4.80
C ILE A 37 5.86 -5.12 -5.40
N PHE A 38 4.58 -5.31 -5.68
CA PHE A 38 3.73 -4.24 -6.20
C PHE A 38 3.73 -3.02 -5.26
N ILE A 39 3.48 -3.23 -3.96
CA ILE A 39 3.41 -2.14 -2.98
C ILE A 39 4.76 -1.42 -2.86
N VAL A 40 5.87 -2.15 -2.75
CA VAL A 40 7.21 -1.53 -2.61
C VAL A 40 7.61 -0.80 -3.89
N MET A 41 7.40 -1.38 -5.06
CA MET A 41 7.72 -0.73 -6.34
C MET A 41 6.85 0.50 -6.59
N SER A 42 5.56 0.45 -6.26
CA SER A 42 4.68 1.62 -6.32
C SER A 42 5.13 2.72 -5.36
N SER A 43 5.55 2.36 -4.15
CA SER A 43 6.10 3.33 -3.20
C SER A 43 7.40 3.99 -3.70
N ILE A 44 8.28 3.23 -4.38
CA ILE A 44 9.48 3.80 -5.01
C ILE A 44 9.08 4.78 -6.13
N LEU A 45 8.05 4.46 -6.90
CA LEU A 45 7.55 5.35 -7.95
C LEU A 45 7.01 6.67 -7.36
N ASP A 46 6.25 6.60 -6.27
CA ASP A 46 5.65 7.76 -5.62
C ASP A 46 6.67 8.63 -4.87
N LEU A 47 7.59 8.02 -4.15
CA LEU A 47 8.63 8.72 -3.38
C LEU A 47 9.78 9.23 -4.23
N GLY A 48 10.01 8.60 -5.36
CA GLY A 48 11.17 8.85 -6.22
C GLY A 48 12.40 7.99 -5.88
N GLU A 49 13.30 7.89 -6.84
CA GLU A 49 14.58 7.20 -6.66
C GLU A 49 15.44 7.92 -5.62
N GLY A 50 16.15 7.15 -4.83
CA GLY A 50 16.91 7.63 -3.68
C GLY A 50 16.12 7.63 -2.37
N CYS A 51 14.86 7.16 -2.38
CA CYS A 51 14.05 7.01 -1.18
C CYS A 51 14.66 5.99 -0.20
N LEU A 52 14.22 6.04 1.04
CA LEU A 52 14.66 5.18 2.12
C LEU A 52 13.63 4.07 2.39
N GLN A 53 14.13 2.92 2.85
CA GLN A 53 13.26 1.82 3.28
C GLN A 53 12.26 2.26 4.37
N LYS A 54 12.68 3.17 5.25
CA LYS A 54 11.80 3.74 6.29
C LYS A 54 10.63 4.50 5.68
N GLU A 55 10.87 5.33 4.67
CA GLU A 55 9.83 6.09 3.97
C GLU A 55 8.83 5.16 3.30
N ILE A 56 9.29 4.06 2.68
CA ILE A 56 8.42 3.04 2.12
C ILE A 56 7.53 2.41 3.20
N SER A 57 8.07 2.07 4.38
CA SER A 57 7.28 1.51 5.48
C SER A 57 6.21 2.49 5.97
N GLU A 58 6.54 3.76 6.05
CA GLU A 58 5.64 4.81 6.53
C GLU A 58 4.51 5.11 5.53
N THR A 59 4.82 5.14 4.24
CA THR A 59 3.83 5.44 3.19
C THR A 59 2.96 4.25 2.81
N SER A 60 3.53 3.04 2.78
CA SER A 60 2.82 1.82 2.41
C SER A 60 2.01 1.20 3.55
N TYR A 61 2.25 1.62 4.79
CA TYR A 61 1.72 0.99 6.01
C TYR A 61 2.07 -0.50 6.16
N LEU A 62 3.00 -1.01 5.38
CA LEU A 62 3.58 -2.34 5.58
C LEU A 62 4.50 -2.35 6.80
N ASN A 63 4.53 -3.48 7.49
CA ASN A 63 5.49 -3.62 8.59
C ASN A 63 6.93 -3.66 8.07
N LYS A 64 7.87 -3.19 8.90
CA LYS A 64 9.30 -3.08 8.55
C LYS A 64 9.91 -4.41 8.09
N LYS A 65 9.47 -5.52 8.66
CA LYS A 65 9.97 -6.86 8.31
C LYS A 65 9.57 -7.24 6.87
N THR A 66 8.34 -6.98 6.49
CA THR A 66 7.82 -7.23 5.14
C THR A 66 8.52 -6.34 4.12
N VAL A 67 8.68 -5.04 4.40
CA VAL A 67 9.43 -4.13 3.52
C VAL A 67 10.87 -4.60 3.36
N ASN A 68 11.57 -4.91 4.46
CA ASN A 68 12.96 -5.38 4.41
C ASN A 68 13.12 -6.67 3.60
N SER A 69 12.23 -7.65 3.76
CA SER A 69 12.30 -8.90 3.00
C SER A 69 12.03 -8.69 1.51
N THR A 70 11.12 -7.78 1.17
CA THR A 70 10.82 -7.42 -0.23
C THR A 70 11.98 -6.66 -0.87
N ILE A 71 12.59 -5.71 -0.17
CA ILE A 71 13.78 -4.99 -0.63
C ILE A 71 14.93 -5.96 -0.93
N LYS A 72 15.22 -6.90 -0.02
CA LYS A 72 16.24 -7.92 -0.24
C LYS A 72 15.94 -8.80 -1.47
N LYS A 73 14.68 -9.12 -1.69
CA LYS A 73 14.26 -9.87 -2.87
C LYS A 73 14.48 -9.08 -4.15
N LEU A 74 14.05 -7.81 -4.18
CA LEU A 74 14.23 -6.92 -5.32
C LEU A 74 15.72 -6.67 -5.64
N GLU A 75 16.57 -6.54 -4.62
CA GLU A 75 18.02 -6.42 -4.78
C GLU A 75 18.62 -7.71 -5.36
N LYS A 76 18.25 -8.88 -4.82
CA LYS A 76 18.70 -10.19 -5.31
C LYS A 76 18.29 -10.44 -6.77
N GLU A 77 17.12 -9.98 -7.16
CA GLU A 77 16.61 -10.07 -8.52
C GLU A 77 17.16 -8.96 -9.44
N GLU A 78 18.04 -8.10 -8.92
CA GLU A 78 18.69 -7.00 -9.63
C GLU A 78 17.73 -5.95 -10.18
N PHE A 79 16.55 -5.78 -9.56
CA PHE A 79 15.63 -4.70 -9.90
C PHE A 79 15.97 -3.38 -9.23
N ILE A 80 16.62 -3.45 -8.08
CA ILE A 80 17.09 -2.28 -7.34
C ILE A 80 18.56 -2.45 -6.95
N LEU A 81 19.19 -1.32 -6.64
CA LEU A 81 20.46 -1.27 -5.97
C LEU A 81 20.40 -0.32 -4.78
N LEU A 82 21.15 -0.65 -3.75
CA LEU A 82 21.27 0.14 -2.54
C LEU A 82 22.56 0.93 -2.58
N LYS A 83 22.51 2.25 -2.40
CA LYS A 83 23.67 3.12 -2.29
C LYS A 83 23.75 3.73 -0.91
N ALA A 84 24.93 3.73 -0.32
CA ALA A 84 25.19 4.44 0.92
C ALA A 84 24.95 5.94 0.72
N GLY A 85 24.13 6.51 1.60
CA GLY A 85 23.92 7.95 1.69
C GLY A 85 24.60 8.54 2.92
N LYS A 86 24.16 9.72 3.37
CA LYS A 86 24.55 10.22 4.68
C LYS A 86 24.12 9.22 5.75
N TYR A 87 25.14 8.62 6.39
CA TYR A 87 24.99 7.58 7.42
C TYR A 87 23.76 7.77 8.32
N PRO A 88 23.03 6.67 8.71
CA PRO A 88 23.32 5.25 8.48
C PRO A 88 22.46 4.60 7.36
N ASN A 89 21.82 5.38 6.52
CA ASN A 89 20.73 4.93 5.65
C ASN A 89 21.21 4.55 4.24
N MET A 90 20.64 3.46 3.72
CA MET A 90 20.81 3.07 2.32
C MET A 90 19.68 3.64 1.48
N HIS A 91 20.04 4.30 0.38
CA HIS A 91 19.12 4.85 -0.60
C HIS A 91 18.83 3.83 -1.69
N ILE A 92 17.58 3.76 -2.08
CA ILE A 92 17.06 2.79 -3.05
C ILE A 92 17.00 3.42 -4.42
N TYR A 93 17.61 2.77 -5.40
CA TYR A 93 17.59 3.18 -6.81
C TYR A 93 17.16 2.01 -7.68
N LEU A 94 16.44 2.30 -8.74
CA LEU A 94 16.12 1.29 -9.75
C LEU A 94 17.34 1.03 -10.63
N THR A 95 17.52 -0.21 -11.03
CA THR A 95 18.39 -0.59 -12.16
C THR A 95 17.62 -0.37 -13.47
N ASP A 96 18.30 -0.48 -14.61
CA ASP A 96 17.60 -0.44 -15.90
C ASP A 96 16.59 -1.59 -16.02
N LYS A 97 16.97 -2.78 -15.54
CA LYS A 97 16.05 -3.93 -15.42
C LYS A 97 14.85 -3.62 -14.53
N GLY A 98 15.06 -2.93 -13.41
CA GLY A 98 14.00 -2.52 -12.50
C GLY A 98 13.05 -1.50 -13.12
N ARG A 99 13.57 -0.53 -13.88
CA ARG A 99 12.76 0.45 -14.61
C ARG A 99 11.89 -0.22 -15.67
N GLU A 100 12.47 -1.17 -16.40
CA GLU A 100 11.71 -1.94 -17.41
C GLU A 100 10.63 -2.79 -16.76
N TYR A 101 10.96 -3.50 -15.67
CA TYR A 101 9.99 -4.27 -14.91
C TYR A 101 8.84 -3.39 -14.38
N MET A 102 9.16 -2.22 -13.84
CA MET A 102 8.17 -1.24 -13.37
C MET A 102 7.25 -0.80 -14.51
N LYS A 103 7.81 -0.45 -15.66
CA LYS A 103 7.06 -0.02 -16.84
C LYS A 103 6.12 -1.10 -17.36
N GLU A 104 6.58 -2.35 -17.39
CA GLU A 104 5.83 -3.45 -17.98
C GLU A 104 4.80 -4.07 -17.02
N ASN A 105 5.09 -4.09 -15.72
CA ASN A 105 4.30 -4.86 -14.77
C ASN A 105 3.62 -4.02 -13.68
N ILE A 106 4.22 -2.92 -13.23
CA ILE A 106 3.68 -2.12 -12.12
C ILE A 106 2.79 -0.98 -12.64
N ILE A 107 3.32 -0.15 -13.52
CA ILE A 107 2.59 1.00 -14.06
C ILE A 107 1.25 0.61 -14.68
N PRO A 108 1.13 -0.46 -15.50
CA PRO A 108 -0.16 -0.84 -16.05
C PRO A 108 -1.22 -1.21 -15.01
N ILE A 109 -0.83 -1.72 -13.85
CA ILE A 109 -1.75 -2.00 -12.75
C ILE A 109 -2.27 -0.68 -12.14
N ILE A 110 -1.35 0.26 -11.90
CA ILE A 110 -1.69 1.60 -11.39
C ILE A 110 -2.62 2.34 -12.37
N GLU A 111 -2.35 2.25 -13.67
CA GLU A 111 -3.19 2.87 -14.71
C GLU A 111 -4.63 2.34 -14.73
N VAL A 112 -4.82 1.04 -14.49
CA VAL A 112 -6.17 0.44 -14.40
C VAL A 112 -6.95 1.05 -13.24
N GLU A 113 -6.33 1.18 -12.08
CA GLU A 113 -6.94 1.80 -10.90
C GLU A 113 -7.20 3.29 -11.11
N SER A 114 -6.22 4.03 -11.62
CA SER A 114 -6.34 5.47 -11.92
C SER A 114 -7.51 5.75 -12.84
N LYS A 115 -7.67 4.95 -13.89
CA LYS A 115 -8.81 5.09 -14.80
C LYS A 115 -10.16 4.86 -14.12
N ALA A 116 -10.24 3.94 -13.19
CA ALA A 116 -11.47 3.73 -12.43
C ALA A 116 -11.82 4.95 -11.55
N LEU A 117 -10.83 5.58 -10.94
CA LEU A 117 -11.01 6.80 -10.15
C LEU A 117 -11.31 8.02 -11.02
N GLU A 118 -10.70 8.15 -12.20
CA GLU A 118 -10.95 9.23 -13.16
C GLU A 118 -12.41 9.26 -13.66
N LEU A 119 -13.11 8.13 -13.63
CA LEU A 119 -14.52 8.06 -14.00
C LEU A 119 -15.46 8.63 -12.92
N MET A 120 -14.95 8.89 -11.72
CA MET A 120 -15.74 9.52 -10.66
C MET A 120 -15.76 11.04 -10.88
N PRO A 121 -16.94 11.69 -10.74
CA PRO A 121 -17.00 13.14 -10.69
C PRO A 121 -16.11 13.69 -9.57
N PRO A 122 -15.39 14.81 -9.78
CA PRO A 122 -14.47 15.36 -8.76
C PRO A 122 -15.09 15.55 -7.39
N SER A 123 -16.34 16.02 -7.32
CA SER A 123 -17.07 16.21 -6.06
C SER A 123 -17.38 14.92 -5.32
N GLU A 124 -17.64 13.83 -6.05
CA GLU A 124 -17.85 12.50 -5.45
C GLU A 124 -16.54 11.92 -4.95
N PHE A 125 -15.45 12.10 -5.71
CA PHE A 125 -14.12 11.69 -5.28
C PHE A 125 -13.68 12.42 -4.00
N GLU A 126 -13.85 13.74 -3.93
CA GLU A 126 -13.56 14.54 -2.73
C GLU A 126 -14.38 14.06 -1.53
N THR A 127 -15.69 13.83 -1.70
CA THR A 127 -16.56 13.30 -0.64
C THR A 127 -16.11 11.92 -0.17
N LEU A 128 -15.71 11.05 -1.08
CA LEU A 128 -15.17 9.73 -0.76
C LEU A 128 -13.91 9.84 0.10
N VAL A 129 -12.95 10.66 -0.33
CA VAL A 129 -11.68 10.88 0.39
C VAL A 129 -11.92 11.43 1.79
N GLU A 130 -12.75 12.47 1.93
CA GLU A 130 -13.07 13.07 3.23
C GLU A 130 -13.77 12.08 4.17
N SER A 131 -14.78 11.36 3.65
CA SER A 131 -15.53 10.38 4.43
C SER A 131 -14.66 9.21 4.87
N TYR A 132 -13.80 8.74 3.98
CA TYR A 132 -12.90 7.63 4.28
C TYR A 132 -11.82 8.04 5.29
N ARG A 133 -11.28 9.26 5.15
CA ARG A 133 -10.34 9.83 6.13
C ARG A 133 -10.95 9.91 7.52
N LYS A 134 -12.17 10.43 7.61
CA LYS A 134 -12.90 10.52 8.87
C LYS A 134 -13.15 9.15 9.51
N TYR A 135 -13.49 8.15 8.70
CA TYR A 135 -13.62 6.78 9.20
C TYR A 135 -12.31 6.23 9.75
N ILE A 136 -11.20 6.42 9.03
CA ILE A 136 -9.87 5.98 9.46
C ILE A 136 -9.47 6.65 10.79
N ASP A 137 -9.66 7.94 10.90
CA ASP A 137 -9.28 8.70 12.10
C ASP A 137 -10.12 8.27 13.32
N ASN A 138 -11.43 8.08 13.15
CA ASN A 138 -12.30 7.56 14.20
C ASN A 138 -11.89 6.13 14.61
N PHE A 139 -11.54 5.29 13.66
CA PHE A 139 -11.12 3.91 13.95
C PHE A 139 -9.79 3.89 14.71
N ARG A 140 -8.83 4.72 14.31
CA ARG A 140 -7.53 4.86 15.01
C ARG A 140 -7.71 5.28 16.45
N GLU A 141 -8.53 6.31 16.71
CA GLU A 141 -8.84 6.78 18.06
C GLU A 141 -9.41 5.66 18.95
N HIS A 142 -10.33 4.86 18.41
CA HIS A 142 -10.91 3.75 19.16
C HIS A 142 -9.94 2.59 19.40
N VAL A 143 -9.01 2.35 18.49
CA VAL A 143 -7.90 1.39 18.70
C VAL A 143 -7.01 1.86 19.84
N ASP A 144 -6.62 3.13 19.85
CA ASP A 144 -5.77 3.69 20.91
C ASP A 144 -6.46 3.57 22.28
N MET A 145 -7.74 3.92 22.37
CA MET A 145 -8.54 3.74 23.61
C MET A 145 -8.62 2.28 24.06
N PHE A 146 -8.75 1.35 23.13
CA PHE A 146 -8.79 -0.09 23.44
C PHE A 146 -7.45 -0.59 23.97
N GLU A 147 -6.34 -0.18 23.37
CA GLU A 147 -5.01 -0.55 23.81
C GLU A 147 -4.67 0.02 25.21
N GLU A 148 -5.07 1.26 25.48
CA GLU A 148 -4.88 1.88 26.80
C GLU A 148 -5.61 1.13 27.91
N ARG A 149 -6.83 0.63 27.64
CA ARG A 149 -7.61 -0.16 28.61
C ARG A 149 -6.95 -1.51 28.93
N ASN A 150 -6.26 -2.08 27.96
CA ASN A 150 -5.61 -3.40 28.10
C ASN A 150 -4.20 -3.32 28.73
N LYS A 151 -3.66 -2.12 28.94
CA LYS A 151 -2.39 -1.90 29.67
C LYS A 151 -2.56 -1.77 31.18
N LYS A 152 -3.79 -1.74 31.70
CA LYS A 152 -4.14 -1.71 33.11
C LYS A 152 -4.53 -3.10 33.62
#